data_6fbce86dc9aeb500244c4fa5d0f586a3
#
_entry.id   6fbce86dc9aeb500244c4fa5d0f586a3
#
_cell.length_a   1.000
_cell.length_b   1.000
_cell.length_c   1.000
_cell.angle_alpha   90.00
_cell.angle_beta   90.00
_cell.angle_gamma   90.00
#
_symmetry.space_group_name_H-M   'P 1'
#
loop_
_entity.id
_entity.type
_entity.pdbx_description
1 polymer ?
#
loop_
_entity_poly.entity_id
_entity_poly.type
_entity_poly.pdbx_seq_one_letter_code
_entity_poly.pdbx_strand_id
1 'polypeptide(L)'
;MCSIETPHFVIQNGRVQPRFPGGISNELADHIAAELVPLGLVRDISAFERIFVDTVLAARPDPMQAWTAFYGNTMRRLRRPERGGTGAVATFARIYAHALSLVRGATVLDVGCCFGFLPLLAAEQDPRLRVIGTDLVPATAALASRISRVHGGRARFAAADLLALPVADEAVDTVLAVHVLEHLPAGASTRALAQLRRVARYRVVIAVPLEESPDPVFGHLQAFDLPRLAGVGGFPPTPGWSRAVCAADGGWLVLDRGAPDALPDRVGTRCPN
;
A
#
# COMPACT_ATOMS: atom_id res chain seq x y z
N MET A 1 -31.12 2.17 26.94
CA MET A 1 -29.95 1.61 26.14
C MET A 1 -29.27 2.79 25.49
N CYS A 2 -28.01 3.06 25.81
CA CYS A 2 -27.27 4.15 25.16
C CYS A 2 -26.91 3.74 23.75
N SER A 3 -27.39 4.46 22.75
CA SER A 3 -26.93 4.41 21.38
C SER A 3 -26.03 5.61 21.15
N ILE A 4 -24.87 5.39 20.54
CA ILE A 4 -24.00 6.46 20.06
C ILE A 4 -24.13 6.50 18.54
N GLU A 5 -24.36 7.69 17.99
CA GLU A 5 -24.44 7.90 16.55
C GLU A 5 -23.29 8.80 16.11
N THR A 6 -22.63 8.43 15.03
CA THR A 6 -21.64 9.23 14.32
C THR A 6 -22.11 9.41 12.86
N PRO A 7 -21.46 10.23 12.04
CA PRO A 7 -21.86 10.41 10.65
C PRO A 7 -21.99 9.12 9.85
N HIS A 8 -21.11 8.13 10.11
CA HIS A 8 -21.04 6.89 9.32
C HIS A 8 -21.32 5.62 10.11
N PHE A 9 -21.56 5.70 11.43
CA PHE A 9 -21.80 4.52 12.26
C PHE A 9 -22.90 4.76 13.31
N VAL A 10 -23.59 3.67 13.65
CA VAL A 10 -24.43 3.57 14.83
C VAL A 10 -23.85 2.51 15.74
N ILE A 11 -23.59 2.86 16.99
CA ILE A 11 -23.04 1.95 17.98
C ILE A 11 -24.14 1.63 18.99
N GLN A 12 -24.57 0.37 19.05
CA GLN A 12 -25.58 -0.11 20.00
C GLN A 12 -25.07 -1.39 20.68
N ASN A 13 -25.08 -1.41 21.99
CA ASN A 13 -24.62 -2.56 22.79
C ASN A 13 -23.22 -3.06 22.39
N GLY A 14 -22.29 -2.14 22.06
CA GLY A 14 -20.94 -2.46 21.61
C GLY A 14 -20.84 -3.00 20.17
N ARG A 15 -21.94 -3.04 19.42
CA ARG A 15 -21.94 -3.40 17.99
C ARG A 15 -21.90 -2.15 17.13
N VAL A 16 -20.99 -2.13 16.16
CA VAL A 16 -20.85 -1.08 15.16
C VAL A 16 -21.69 -1.45 13.94
N GLN A 17 -22.63 -0.57 13.58
CA GLN A 17 -23.47 -0.71 12.39
C GLN A 17 -23.14 0.41 11.39
N PRO A 18 -22.78 0.08 10.14
CA PRO A 18 -22.39 1.06 9.15
C PRO A 18 -23.59 1.80 8.54
N ARG A 19 -23.37 3.09 8.21
CA ARG A 19 -24.30 3.95 7.46
C ARG A 19 -23.54 4.59 6.28
N PHE A 20 -23.53 3.92 5.13
CA PHE A 20 -22.84 4.41 3.92
C PHE A 20 -23.81 4.51 2.74
N PRO A 21 -24.61 5.59 2.63
CA PRO A 21 -25.60 5.73 1.56
C PRO A 21 -24.98 5.80 0.17
N GLY A 22 -23.73 6.28 0.05
CA GLY A 22 -22.96 6.35 -1.20
C GLY A 22 -22.19 5.06 -1.57
N GLY A 23 -22.32 4.01 -0.75
CA GLY A 23 -21.54 2.80 -0.85
C GLY A 23 -20.16 2.89 -0.19
N ILE A 24 -19.59 1.74 0.15
CA ILE A 24 -18.33 1.62 0.89
C ILE A 24 -17.16 1.62 -0.08
N SER A 25 -16.12 2.40 0.21
CA SER A 25 -14.82 2.43 -0.44
C SER A 25 -13.71 2.39 0.60
N ASN A 26 -12.43 2.42 0.18
CA ASN A 26 -11.29 2.44 1.11
C ASN A 26 -11.20 3.72 1.99
N GLU A 27 -12.03 4.73 1.77
CA GLU A 27 -12.23 5.83 2.71
C GLU A 27 -12.84 5.38 4.04
N LEU A 28 -13.37 4.15 4.09
CA LEU A 28 -13.78 3.51 5.33
C LEU A 28 -12.68 3.55 6.39
N ALA A 29 -11.40 3.46 5.99
CA ALA A 29 -10.27 3.56 6.90
C ALA A 29 -10.26 4.91 7.65
N ASP A 30 -10.45 6.02 6.92
CA ASP A 30 -10.52 7.37 7.50
C ASP A 30 -11.71 7.51 8.46
N HIS A 31 -12.88 6.99 8.07
CA HIS A 31 -14.08 7.05 8.91
C HIS A 31 -13.92 6.24 10.19
N ILE A 32 -13.34 5.06 10.13
CA ILE A 32 -13.03 4.26 11.33
C ILE A 32 -12.06 5.03 12.22
N ALA A 33 -10.97 5.56 11.67
CA ALA A 33 -9.99 6.32 12.44
C ALA A 33 -10.58 7.58 13.08
N ALA A 34 -11.34 8.36 12.32
CA ALA A 34 -11.90 9.63 12.79
C ALA A 34 -13.06 9.46 13.80
N GLU A 35 -13.88 8.42 13.65
CA GLU A 35 -15.13 8.30 14.39
C GLU A 35 -15.10 7.24 15.50
N LEU A 36 -14.36 6.13 15.32
CA LEU A 36 -14.36 5.02 16.27
C LEU A 36 -13.13 4.96 17.19
N VAL A 37 -11.98 5.47 16.73
CA VAL A 37 -10.77 5.56 17.56
C VAL A 37 -10.98 6.51 18.76
N PRO A 38 -11.54 7.74 18.59
CA PRO A 38 -11.80 8.63 19.73
C PRO A 38 -12.80 8.08 20.76
N LEU A 39 -13.66 7.15 20.32
CA LEU A 39 -14.60 6.45 21.20
C LEU A 39 -14.00 5.26 21.94
N GLY A 40 -12.70 4.95 21.69
CA GLY A 40 -12.01 3.80 22.28
C GLY A 40 -12.49 2.45 21.78
N LEU A 41 -13.20 2.40 20.66
CA LEU A 41 -13.71 1.17 20.04
C LEU A 41 -12.65 0.49 19.15
N VAL A 42 -11.67 1.25 18.69
CA VAL A 42 -10.52 0.78 17.91
C VAL A 42 -9.26 1.21 18.64
N ARG A 43 -8.46 0.26 19.11
CA ARG A 43 -7.25 0.51 19.89
C ARG A 43 -5.99 -0.08 19.25
N ASP A 44 -6.18 -0.97 18.32
CA ASP A 44 -5.11 -1.70 17.64
C ASP A 44 -5.56 -2.13 16.24
N ILE A 45 -4.59 -2.62 15.46
CA ILE A 45 -4.84 -3.09 14.09
C ILE A 45 -5.86 -4.23 14.02
N SER A 46 -5.90 -5.14 14.99
CA SER A 46 -6.83 -6.28 14.97
C SER A 46 -8.29 -5.82 15.14
N ALA A 47 -8.53 -4.81 16.00
CA ALA A 47 -9.85 -4.21 16.14
C ALA A 47 -10.23 -3.42 14.89
N PHE A 48 -9.27 -2.69 14.30
CA PHE A 48 -9.45 -1.95 13.06
C PHE A 48 -9.85 -2.89 11.91
N GLU A 49 -9.07 -3.93 11.64
CA GLU A 49 -9.31 -4.89 10.55
C GLU A 49 -10.66 -5.59 10.70
N ARG A 50 -10.99 -6.03 11.92
CA ARG A 50 -12.30 -6.67 12.17
C ARG A 50 -13.45 -5.75 11.82
N ILE A 51 -13.45 -4.51 12.33
CA ILE A 51 -14.52 -3.53 12.06
C ILE A 51 -14.57 -3.18 10.58
N PHE A 52 -13.40 -3.04 9.94
CA PHE A 52 -13.32 -2.78 8.50
C PHE A 52 -13.97 -3.89 7.69
N VAL A 53 -13.58 -5.14 7.92
CA VAL A 53 -14.11 -6.32 7.22
C VAL A 53 -15.61 -6.48 7.48
N ASP A 54 -16.05 -6.41 8.75
CA ASP A 54 -17.47 -6.53 9.14
C ASP A 54 -18.31 -5.44 8.44
N THR A 55 -17.78 -4.21 8.36
CA THR A 55 -18.46 -3.10 7.68
C THR A 55 -18.59 -3.33 6.19
N VAL A 56 -17.53 -3.81 5.51
CA VAL A 56 -17.60 -4.14 4.08
C VAL A 56 -18.62 -5.26 3.84
N LEU A 57 -18.59 -6.32 4.66
CA LEU A 57 -19.48 -7.46 4.51
C LEU A 57 -20.94 -7.12 4.80
N ALA A 58 -21.21 -6.17 5.68
CA ALA A 58 -22.57 -5.69 5.95
C ALA A 58 -23.22 -4.95 4.76
N ALA A 59 -22.43 -4.52 3.77
CA ALA A 59 -22.94 -3.75 2.62
C ALA A 59 -23.81 -4.58 1.65
N ARG A 60 -23.67 -5.90 1.62
CA ARG A 60 -24.41 -6.80 0.74
C ARG A 60 -24.60 -8.16 1.40
N PRO A 61 -25.72 -8.88 1.09
CA PRO A 61 -25.94 -10.24 1.62
C PRO A 61 -24.88 -11.26 1.17
N ASP A 62 -24.39 -11.14 -0.05
CA ASP A 62 -23.33 -11.98 -0.58
C ASP A 62 -21.95 -11.34 -0.34
N PRO A 63 -21.02 -12.03 0.35
CA PRO A 63 -19.69 -11.49 0.65
C PRO A 63 -18.89 -11.09 -0.60
N MET A 64 -19.00 -11.86 -1.69
CA MET A 64 -18.25 -11.55 -2.90
C MET A 64 -18.81 -10.31 -3.61
N GLN A 65 -20.12 -10.11 -3.58
CA GLN A 65 -20.73 -8.88 -4.10
C GLN A 65 -20.36 -7.67 -3.24
N ALA A 66 -20.27 -7.84 -1.91
CA ALA A 66 -19.82 -6.77 -1.00
C ALA A 66 -18.39 -6.33 -1.35
N TRP A 67 -17.46 -7.27 -1.45
CA TRP A 67 -16.08 -6.98 -1.86
C TRP A 67 -16.00 -6.40 -3.26
N THR A 68 -16.72 -6.94 -4.24
CA THR A 68 -16.73 -6.42 -5.62
C THR A 68 -17.20 -4.97 -5.67
N ALA A 69 -18.23 -4.62 -4.89
CA ALA A 69 -18.71 -3.25 -4.78
C ALA A 69 -17.67 -2.33 -4.12
N PHE A 70 -17.04 -2.76 -3.02
CA PHE A 70 -15.97 -2.04 -2.34
C PHE A 70 -14.81 -1.74 -3.28
N TYR A 71 -14.30 -2.75 -4.00
CA TYR A 71 -13.23 -2.56 -4.98
C TYR A 71 -13.66 -1.63 -6.12
N GLY A 72 -14.85 -1.80 -6.67
CA GLY A 72 -15.36 -0.95 -7.74
C GLY A 72 -15.47 0.52 -7.33
N ASN A 73 -15.92 0.79 -6.09
CA ASN A 73 -16.01 2.14 -5.55
C ASN A 73 -14.62 2.75 -5.34
N THR A 74 -13.69 2.00 -4.75
CA THR A 74 -12.32 2.45 -4.49
C THR A 74 -11.56 2.69 -5.79
N MET A 75 -11.57 1.74 -6.72
CA MET A 75 -10.89 1.86 -8.01
C MET A 75 -11.39 3.03 -8.84
N ARG A 76 -12.69 3.33 -8.80
CA ARG A 76 -13.26 4.51 -9.50
C ARG A 76 -12.63 5.82 -9.03
N ARG A 77 -12.33 5.94 -7.73
CA ARG A 77 -11.69 7.12 -7.14
C ARG A 77 -10.19 7.15 -7.42
N LEU A 78 -9.52 6.02 -7.27
CA LEU A 78 -8.08 5.90 -7.54
C LEU A 78 -7.70 6.21 -9.00
N ARG A 79 -8.58 5.93 -9.97
CA ARG A 79 -8.36 6.26 -11.39
C ARG A 79 -8.34 7.75 -11.70
N ARG A 80 -8.86 8.58 -10.80
CA ARG A 80 -9.00 10.03 -11.00
C ARG A 80 -8.43 10.77 -9.80
N PRO A 81 -7.09 10.85 -9.68
CA PRO A 81 -6.47 11.60 -8.59
C PRO A 81 -6.91 13.07 -8.67
N GLU A 82 -7.72 13.50 -7.72
CA GLU A 82 -8.15 14.88 -7.60
C GLU A 82 -7.00 15.72 -7.03
N ARG A 83 -6.61 16.80 -7.74
CA ARG A 83 -5.63 17.75 -7.21
C ARG A 83 -6.21 18.42 -5.96
N GLY A 84 -5.54 18.25 -4.82
CA GLY A 84 -6.00 18.83 -3.55
C GLY A 84 -7.12 18.05 -2.86
N GLY A 85 -7.51 16.88 -3.38
CA GLY A 85 -8.42 15.96 -2.68
C GLY A 85 -7.82 15.53 -1.34
N THR A 86 -8.68 15.47 -0.31
CA THR A 86 -8.33 15.02 1.04
C THR A 86 -8.82 13.59 1.29
N GLY A 87 -8.27 12.93 2.32
CA GLY A 87 -8.60 11.56 2.71
C GLY A 87 -7.65 10.51 2.09
N ALA A 88 -7.70 9.30 2.66
CA ALA A 88 -6.76 8.22 2.33
C ALA A 88 -6.80 7.85 0.84
N VAL A 89 -7.99 7.69 0.25
CA VAL A 89 -8.11 7.29 -1.17
C VAL A 89 -7.52 8.34 -2.10
N ALA A 90 -7.73 9.64 -1.84
CA ALA A 90 -7.16 10.70 -2.66
C ALA A 90 -5.63 10.76 -2.52
N THR A 91 -5.11 10.56 -1.31
CA THR A 91 -3.67 10.48 -1.04
C THR A 91 -3.06 9.26 -1.73
N PHE A 92 -3.66 8.07 -1.58
CA PHE A 92 -3.18 6.86 -2.27
C PHE A 92 -3.28 6.98 -3.79
N ALA A 93 -4.27 7.69 -4.35
CA ALA A 93 -4.33 7.94 -5.79
C ALA A 93 -3.09 8.69 -6.30
N ARG A 94 -2.60 9.70 -5.54
CA ARG A 94 -1.36 10.42 -5.88
C ARG A 94 -0.12 9.57 -5.67
N ILE A 95 -0.04 8.83 -4.54
CA ILE A 95 1.05 7.89 -4.25
C ILE A 95 1.16 6.84 -5.36
N TYR A 96 0.04 6.22 -5.76
CA TYR A 96 0.04 5.20 -6.81
C TYR A 96 0.40 5.77 -8.17
N ALA A 97 -0.12 6.95 -8.52
CA ALA A 97 0.26 7.63 -9.76
C ALA A 97 1.77 7.91 -9.80
N HIS A 98 2.35 8.36 -8.68
CA HIS A 98 3.79 8.58 -8.59
C HIS A 98 4.58 7.27 -8.65
N ALA A 99 4.18 6.22 -7.91
CA ALA A 99 4.82 4.90 -7.98
C ALA A 99 4.83 4.35 -9.41
N LEU A 100 3.71 4.48 -10.13
CA LEU A 100 3.58 4.02 -11.52
C LEU A 100 4.43 4.84 -12.50
N SER A 101 4.61 6.13 -12.26
CA SER A 101 5.50 6.98 -13.08
C SER A 101 6.97 6.57 -12.96
N LEU A 102 7.33 5.89 -11.87
CA LEU A 102 8.69 5.40 -11.59
C LEU A 102 8.95 3.99 -12.14
N VAL A 103 7.96 3.33 -12.72
CA VAL A 103 8.11 1.97 -13.27
C VAL A 103 9.08 1.98 -14.47
N ARG A 104 10.04 1.05 -14.47
CA ARG A 104 10.98 0.77 -15.58
C ARG A 104 10.82 -0.67 -16.03
N GLY A 105 10.87 -0.89 -17.34
CA GLY A 105 10.74 -2.21 -17.93
C GLY A 105 9.29 -2.68 -18.07
N ALA A 106 9.08 -3.98 -18.22
CA ALA A 106 7.79 -4.59 -18.55
C ALA A 106 7.24 -5.50 -17.44
N THR A 107 8.03 -5.76 -16.39
CA THR A 107 7.63 -6.63 -15.28
C THR A 107 7.67 -5.87 -13.96
N VAL A 108 6.57 -5.92 -13.22
CA VAL A 108 6.39 -5.21 -11.94
C VAL A 108 6.00 -6.21 -10.87
N LEU A 109 6.68 -6.15 -9.73
CA LEU A 109 6.32 -6.83 -8.50
C LEU A 109 5.96 -5.78 -7.45
N ASP A 110 4.73 -5.81 -6.95
CA ASP A 110 4.29 -5.01 -5.80
C ASP A 110 4.28 -5.91 -4.56
N VAL A 111 5.10 -5.59 -3.57
CA VAL A 111 5.28 -6.39 -2.36
C VAL A 111 4.54 -5.75 -1.20
N GLY A 112 3.74 -6.54 -0.47
CA GLY A 112 2.83 -6.03 0.55
C GLY A 112 1.65 -5.29 -0.08
N CYS A 113 1.10 -5.84 -1.17
CA CYS A 113 0.11 -5.15 -1.99
C CYS A 113 -1.27 -4.99 -1.32
N CYS A 114 -1.49 -5.55 -0.13
CA CYS A 114 -2.75 -5.53 0.60
C CYS A 114 -3.93 -5.92 -0.33
N PHE A 115 -4.94 -5.08 -0.49
CA PHE A 115 -6.07 -5.29 -1.40
C PHE A 115 -5.67 -5.31 -2.90
N GLY A 116 -4.42 -5.03 -3.25
CA GLY A 116 -3.94 -5.11 -4.62
C GLY A 116 -4.40 -3.98 -5.53
N PHE A 117 -4.78 -2.82 -4.99
CA PHE A 117 -5.23 -1.69 -5.81
C PHE A 117 -4.15 -1.18 -6.75
N LEU A 118 -2.89 -1.07 -6.29
CA LEU A 118 -1.78 -0.62 -7.13
C LEU A 118 -1.50 -1.59 -8.29
N PRO A 119 -1.36 -2.91 -8.07
CA PRO A 119 -1.24 -3.90 -9.16
C PRO A 119 -2.41 -3.87 -10.15
N LEU A 120 -3.65 -3.71 -9.67
CA LEU A 120 -4.83 -3.62 -10.53
C LEU A 120 -4.77 -2.38 -11.42
N LEU A 121 -4.42 -1.21 -10.85
CA LEU A 121 -4.25 0.02 -11.61
C LEU A 121 -3.11 -0.08 -12.63
N ALA A 122 -1.97 -0.64 -12.24
CA ALA A 122 -0.81 -0.82 -13.12
C ALA A 122 -1.18 -1.66 -14.36
N ALA A 123 -1.83 -2.80 -14.15
CA ALA A 123 -2.24 -3.69 -15.23
C ALA A 123 -3.35 -3.13 -16.13
N GLU A 124 -4.16 -2.20 -15.59
CA GLU A 124 -5.21 -1.50 -16.33
C GLU A 124 -4.63 -0.35 -17.17
N GLN A 125 -3.73 0.46 -16.59
CA GLN A 125 -3.17 1.63 -17.25
C GLN A 125 -2.18 1.28 -18.37
N ASP A 126 -1.38 0.22 -18.18
CA ASP A 126 -0.48 -0.29 -19.22
C ASP A 126 -0.66 -1.80 -19.42
N PRO A 127 -1.44 -2.22 -20.41
CA PRO A 127 -1.67 -3.64 -20.71
C PRO A 127 -0.42 -4.44 -21.11
N ARG A 128 0.70 -3.78 -21.39
CA ARG A 128 1.99 -4.42 -21.71
C ARG A 128 2.72 -4.89 -20.46
N LEU A 129 2.40 -4.31 -19.29
CA LEU A 129 3.02 -4.70 -18.04
C LEU A 129 2.54 -6.09 -17.59
N ARG A 130 3.48 -6.89 -17.15
CA ARG A 130 3.25 -8.12 -16.37
C ARG A 130 3.34 -7.76 -14.90
N VAL A 131 2.21 -7.71 -14.22
CA VAL A 131 2.11 -7.22 -12.85
C VAL A 131 1.78 -8.37 -11.92
N ILE A 132 2.55 -8.48 -10.85
CA ILE A 132 2.34 -9.41 -9.75
C ILE A 132 2.27 -8.61 -8.46
N GLY A 133 1.22 -8.84 -7.67
CA GLY A 133 1.12 -8.38 -6.28
C GLY A 133 1.40 -9.52 -5.31
N THR A 134 2.13 -9.26 -4.25
CA THR A 134 2.32 -10.24 -3.16
C THR A 134 1.95 -9.62 -1.83
N ASP A 135 1.38 -10.44 -0.95
CA ASP A 135 1.03 -10.05 0.40
C ASP A 135 1.36 -11.18 1.39
N LEU A 136 1.69 -10.82 2.62
CA LEU A 136 1.98 -11.80 3.66
C LEU A 136 0.73 -12.61 4.03
N VAL A 137 -0.47 -12.00 3.94
CA VAL A 137 -1.74 -12.62 4.32
C VAL A 137 -2.35 -13.38 3.15
N PRO A 138 -2.40 -14.74 3.18
CA PRO A 138 -2.90 -15.52 2.04
C PRO A 138 -4.35 -15.21 1.65
N ALA A 139 -5.21 -14.89 2.63
CA ALA A 139 -6.60 -14.55 2.39
C ALA A 139 -6.75 -13.25 1.59
N THR A 140 -5.92 -12.24 1.88
CA THR A 140 -5.88 -10.96 1.18
C THR A 140 -5.43 -11.15 -0.28
N ALA A 141 -4.34 -11.89 -0.50
CA ALA A 141 -3.85 -12.22 -1.84
C ALA A 141 -4.89 -13.03 -2.65
N ALA A 142 -5.59 -13.97 -2.01
CA ALA A 142 -6.66 -14.75 -2.63
C ALA A 142 -7.86 -13.88 -3.02
N LEU A 143 -8.27 -12.93 -2.16
CA LEU A 143 -9.33 -11.98 -2.45
C LEU A 143 -8.96 -11.10 -3.65
N ALA A 144 -7.77 -10.48 -3.64
CA ALA A 144 -7.29 -9.67 -4.75
C ALA A 144 -7.23 -10.46 -6.07
N SER A 145 -6.80 -11.71 -6.02
CA SER A 145 -6.79 -12.64 -7.16
C SER A 145 -8.20 -12.92 -7.70
N ARG A 146 -9.19 -13.11 -6.83
CA ARG A 146 -10.61 -13.31 -7.22
C ARG A 146 -11.18 -12.06 -7.86
N ILE A 147 -10.96 -10.90 -7.25
CA ILE A 147 -11.41 -9.60 -7.77
C ILE A 147 -10.78 -9.31 -9.14
N SER A 148 -9.48 -9.54 -9.30
CA SER A 148 -8.80 -9.39 -10.60
C SER A 148 -9.52 -10.18 -11.70
N ARG A 149 -9.84 -11.45 -11.43
CA ARG A 149 -10.58 -12.32 -12.39
C ARG A 149 -11.98 -11.80 -12.70
N VAL A 150 -12.74 -11.38 -11.68
CA VAL A 150 -14.11 -10.85 -11.85
C VAL A 150 -14.11 -9.61 -12.76
N HIS A 151 -13.08 -8.77 -12.65
CA HIS A 151 -12.94 -7.57 -13.48
C HIS A 151 -12.19 -7.79 -14.80
N GLY A 152 -11.90 -9.05 -15.18
CA GLY A 152 -11.13 -9.37 -16.39
C GLY A 152 -9.68 -8.84 -16.33
N GLY A 153 -9.16 -8.59 -15.12
CA GLY A 153 -7.85 -8.02 -14.87
C GLY A 153 -6.70 -9.00 -15.18
N ARG A 154 -5.53 -8.44 -15.47
CA ARG A 154 -4.31 -9.18 -15.81
C ARG A 154 -3.33 -9.29 -14.64
N ALA A 155 -3.52 -8.50 -13.57
CA ALA A 155 -2.70 -8.59 -12.39
C ALA A 155 -2.84 -9.98 -11.73
N ARG A 156 -1.73 -10.55 -11.32
CA ARG A 156 -1.67 -11.84 -10.60
C ARG A 156 -1.30 -11.58 -9.15
N PHE A 157 -1.77 -12.43 -8.26
CA PHE A 157 -1.52 -12.27 -6.83
C PHE A 157 -1.11 -13.60 -6.20
N ALA A 158 -0.19 -13.53 -5.23
CA ALA A 158 0.30 -14.67 -4.45
C ALA A 158 0.60 -14.26 -3.01
N ALA A 159 0.55 -15.23 -2.10
CA ALA A 159 1.05 -15.03 -0.74
C ALA A 159 2.58 -15.15 -0.74
N ALA A 160 3.27 -14.16 -0.13
CA ALA A 160 4.73 -14.21 0.06
C ALA A 160 5.18 -13.33 1.22
N ASP A 161 6.22 -13.78 1.91
CA ASP A 161 6.93 -12.98 2.92
C ASP A 161 7.99 -12.12 2.22
N LEU A 162 7.94 -10.80 2.44
CA LEU A 162 8.96 -9.86 1.95
C LEU A 162 10.38 -10.24 2.42
N LEU A 163 10.51 -10.80 3.61
CA LEU A 163 11.81 -11.16 4.18
C LEU A 163 12.39 -12.46 3.58
N ALA A 164 11.59 -13.18 2.78
CA ALA A 164 11.96 -14.45 2.11
C ALA A 164 11.21 -14.61 0.78
N LEU A 165 11.34 -13.64 -0.13
CA LEU A 165 10.61 -13.64 -1.40
C LEU A 165 10.94 -14.89 -2.24
N PRO A 166 9.94 -15.72 -2.61
CA PRO A 166 10.12 -16.91 -3.44
C PRO A 166 10.23 -16.54 -4.92
N VAL A 167 11.10 -15.59 -5.24
CA VAL A 167 11.32 -15.03 -6.57
C VAL A 167 12.81 -15.10 -6.85
N ALA A 168 13.19 -15.52 -8.05
CA ALA A 168 14.59 -15.62 -8.46
C ALA A 168 15.25 -14.23 -8.52
N ASP A 169 16.57 -14.22 -8.45
CA ASP A 169 17.37 -13.01 -8.57
C ASP A 169 17.10 -12.34 -9.93
N GLU A 170 16.97 -11.02 -9.92
CA GLU A 170 16.77 -10.20 -11.12
C GLU A 170 15.58 -10.64 -12.01
N ALA A 171 14.57 -11.27 -11.42
CA ALA A 171 13.45 -11.83 -12.17
C ALA A 171 12.43 -10.79 -12.62
N VAL A 172 12.39 -9.61 -11.99
CA VAL A 172 11.44 -8.54 -12.30
C VAL A 172 12.15 -7.22 -12.54
N ASP A 173 11.63 -6.42 -13.45
CA ASP A 173 12.29 -5.18 -13.88
C ASP A 173 12.19 -4.09 -12.81
N THR A 174 11.00 -3.91 -12.23
CA THR A 174 10.75 -2.95 -11.12
C THR A 174 10.06 -3.65 -9.95
N VAL A 175 10.55 -3.39 -8.75
CA VAL A 175 9.92 -3.83 -7.50
C VAL A 175 9.39 -2.61 -6.76
N LEU A 176 8.12 -2.65 -6.37
CA LEU A 176 7.44 -1.65 -5.56
C LEU A 176 7.24 -2.21 -4.15
N ALA A 177 7.41 -1.37 -3.13
CA ALA A 177 7.05 -1.63 -1.75
C ALA A 177 6.46 -0.34 -1.17
N VAL A 178 5.15 -0.20 -1.30
CA VAL A 178 4.41 1.03 -0.96
C VAL A 178 3.66 0.82 0.34
N HIS A 179 4.03 1.57 1.39
CA HIS A 179 3.48 1.45 2.73
C HIS A 179 3.59 0.03 3.30
N VAL A 180 4.84 -0.46 3.40
CA VAL A 180 5.16 -1.81 3.89
C VAL A 180 6.21 -1.78 4.98
N LEU A 181 7.24 -0.93 4.85
CA LEU A 181 8.38 -0.97 5.77
C LEU A 181 8.00 -0.55 7.19
N GLU A 182 7.02 0.33 7.35
CA GLU A 182 6.48 0.75 8.65
C GLU A 182 5.86 -0.39 9.45
N HIS A 183 5.39 -1.44 8.79
CA HIS A 183 4.83 -2.64 9.42
C HIS A 183 5.88 -3.69 9.80
N LEU A 184 7.14 -3.48 9.42
CA LEU A 184 8.20 -4.44 9.74
C LEU A 184 8.74 -4.22 11.16
N PRO A 185 9.14 -5.29 11.85
CA PRO A 185 9.86 -5.18 13.11
C PRO A 185 11.15 -4.36 12.97
N ALA A 186 11.58 -3.72 14.06
CA ALA A 186 12.83 -2.97 14.08
C ALA A 186 14.01 -3.83 13.57
N GLY A 187 14.82 -3.24 12.68
CA GLY A 187 15.96 -3.92 12.05
C GLY A 187 15.61 -4.82 10.85
N ALA A 188 14.35 -5.12 10.58
CA ALA A 188 13.97 -5.95 9.42
C ALA A 188 14.03 -5.18 8.09
N SER A 189 13.97 -3.85 8.09
CA SER A 189 14.00 -3.03 6.87
C SER A 189 15.25 -3.26 6.02
N THR A 190 16.41 -3.51 6.63
CA THR A 190 17.65 -3.84 5.90
C THR A 190 17.55 -5.18 5.17
N ARG A 191 16.95 -6.20 5.82
CA ARG A 191 16.71 -7.51 5.20
C ARG A 191 15.68 -7.41 4.08
N ALA A 192 14.61 -6.65 4.31
CA ALA A 192 13.60 -6.37 3.30
C ALA A 192 14.24 -5.73 2.06
N LEU A 193 15.04 -4.66 2.25
CA LEU A 193 15.73 -4.00 1.14
C LEU A 193 16.67 -4.95 0.39
N ALA A 194 17.36 -5.85 1.10
CA ALA A 194 18.22 -6.86 0.46
C ALA A 194 17.40 -7.79 -0.47
N GLN A 195 16.20 -8.23 -0.04
CA GLN A 195 15.31 -9.04 -0.86
C GLN A 195 14.76 -8.25 -2.06
N LEU A 196 14.30 -7.01 -1.85
CA LEU A 196 13.80 -6.15 -2.94
C LEU A 196 14.89 -5.94 -4.02
N ARG A 197 16.13 -5.64 -3.59
CA ARG A 197 17.27 -5.50 -4.51
C ARG A 197 17.65 -6.80 -5.22
N ARG A 198 17.59 -7.93 -4.52
CA ARG A 198 17.91 -9.23 -5.09
C ARG A 198 17.02 -9.57 -6.27
N VAL A 199 15.70 -9.36 -6.12
CA VAL A 199 14.73 -9.74 -7.14
C VAL A 199 14.57 -8.71 -8.25
N ALA A 200 14.95 -7.45 -8.00
CA ALA A 200 14.86 -6.36 -8.98
C ALA A 200 16.00 -6.38 -9.98
N ARG A 201 15.67 -6.29 -11.28
CA ARG A 201 16.63 -6.14 -12.37
C ARG A 201 17.12 -4.71 -12.51
N TYR A 202 16.22 -3.72 -12.46
CA TYR A 202 16.53 -2.32 -12.75
C TYR A 202 16.24 -1.37 -11.62
N ARG A 203 15.07 -1.49 -10.95
CA ARG A 203 14.63 -0.47 -10.01
C ARG A 203 13.89 -1.07 -8.81
N VAL A 204 14.16 -0.47 -7.64
CA VAL A 204 13.35 -0.64 -6.42
C VAL A 204 12.75 0.71 -6.06
N VAL A 205 11.46 0.76 -5.81
CA VAL A 205 10.71 1.93 -5.35
C VAL A 205 10.08 1.61 -4.01
N ILE A 206 10.41 2.37 -3.00
CA ILE A 206 9.84 2.26 -1.66
C ILE A 206 9.16 3.58 -1.33
N ALA A 207 7.94 3.50 -0.83
CA ALA A 207 7.23 4.64 -0.25
C ALA A 207 6.82 4.30 1.19
N VAL A 208 6.94 5.26 2.10
CA VAL A 208 6.54 5.15 3.51
C VAL A 208 5.81 6.41 3.95
N PRO A 209 4.90 6.35 4.92
CA PRO A 209 4.39 7.54 5.58
C PRO A 209 5.53 8.24 6.33
N LEU A 210 5.52 9.56 6.37
CA LEU A 210 6.41 10.33 7.23
C LEU A 210 5.67 10.63 8.53
N GLU A 211 6.14 10.04 9.62
CA GLU A 211 5.48 10.06 10.93
C GLU A 211 6.51 10.31 12.03
N GLU A 212 6.10 11.03 13.08
CA GLU A 212 6.95 11.25 14.26
C GLU A 212 7.00 10.01 15.18
N SER A 213 5.91 9.25 15.22
CA SER A 213 5.77 8.00 15.99
C SER A 213 4.92 6.98 15.23
N PRO A 214 5.14 5.67 15.45
CA PRO A 214 4.34 4.64 14.83
C PRO A 214 2.86 4.76 15.21
N ASP A 215 1.95 4.58 14.25
CA ASP A 215 0.51 4.54 14.51
C ASP A 215 0.04 3.09 14.75
N PRO A 216 -0.30 2.71 15.99
CA PRO A 216 -0.70 1.34 16.32
C PRO A 216 -2.07 0.97 15.73
N VAL A 217 -2.90 1.95 15.41
CA VAL A 217 -4.23 1.73 14.79
C VAL A 217 -4.07 1.12 13.40
N PHE A 218 -3.06 1.58 12.65
CA PHE A 218 -2.73 1.04 11.34
C PHE A 218 -1.67 -0.06 11.39
N GLY A 219 -1.22 -0.47 12.59
CA GLY A 219 -0.24 -1.54 12.77
C GLY A 219 1.18 -1.14 12.41
N HIS A 220 1.51 0.15 12.47
CA HIS A 220 2.87 0.61 12.29
C HIS A 220 3.74 0.22 13.49
N LEU A 221 4.86 -0.42 13.23
CA LEU A 221 5.85 -0.84 14.22
C LEU A 221 7.05 0.11 14.27
N GLN A 222 7.22 0.94 13.26
CA GLN A 222 8.25 1.95 13.17
C GLN A 222 7.79 3.16 12.36
N ALA A 223 8.27 4.34 12.75
CA ALA A 223 8.04 5.59 12.04
C ALA A 223 9.24 5.92 11.16
N PHE A 224 9.02 6.65 10.08
CA PHE A 224 10.06 7.13 9.19
C PHE A 224 10.03 8.65 9.07
N ASP A 225 11.23 9.23 9.09
CA ASP A 225 11.56 10.52 8.51
C ASP A 225 12.49 10.32 7.29
N LEU A 226 12.83 11.38 6.59
CA LEU A 226 13.72 11.28 5.41
C LEU A 226 15.14 10.81 5.77
N PRO A 227 15.80 11.27 6.85
CA PRO A 227 17.07 10.75 7.30
C PRO A 227 17.04 9.25 7.60
N ARG A 228 16.03 8.78 8.32
CA ARG A 228 15.87 7.35 8.64
C ARG A 228 15.63 6.52 7.39
N LEU A 229 14.78 7.00 6.48
CA LEU A 229 14.53 6.34 5.19
C LEU A 229 15.82 6.28 4.35
N ALA A 230 16.59 7.36 4.32
CA ALA A 230 17.90 7.40 3.66
C ALA A 230 18.90 6.41 4.28
N GLY A 231 18.80 6.11 5.56
CA GLY A 231 19.64 5.15 6.29
C GLY A 231 19.26 3.67 6.06
N VAL A 232 18.10 3.38 5.47
CA VAL A 232 17.68 1.99 5.22
C VAL A 232 18.67 1.29 4.31
N GLY A 233 19.20 0.14 4.75
CA GLY A 233 20.18 -0.66 4.02
C GLY A 233 21.64 -0.25 4.24
N GLY A 234 21.88 0.70 5.16
CA GLY A 234 23.22 1.10 5.58
C GLY A 234 23.93 2.08 4.65
N PHE A 235 25.08 2.56 5.10
CA PHE A 235 26.01 3.40 4.35
C PHE A 235 27.38 2.71 4.34
N PRO A 236 28.15 2.66 3.25
CA PRO A 236 27.92 3.26 1.93
C PRO A 236 26.85 2.51 1.10
N PRO A 237 26.37 3.13 0.00
CA PRO A 237 25.43 2.48 -0.92
C PRO A 237 25.99 1.15 -1.42
N THR A 238 25.09 0.20 -1.69
CA THR A 238 25.50 -1.09 -2.29
C THR A 238 26.12 -0.83 -3.66
N PRO A 239 27.31 -1.36 -3.95
CA PRO A 239 27.94 -1.22 -5.26
C PRO A 239 26.97 -1.57 -6.40
N GLY A 240 26.97 -0.76 -7.47
CA GLY A 240 26.11 -0.96 -8.63
C GLY A 240 24.68 -0.45 -8.48
N TRP A 241 24.33 0.18 -7.35
CA TRP A 241 23.05 0.83 -7.12
C TRP A 241 23.25 2.31 -6.80
N SER A 242 22.49 3.18 -7.46
CA SER A 242 22.31 4.57 -7.06
C SER A 242 21.09 4.71 -6.16
N ARG A 243 21.03 5.80 -5.39
CA ARG A 243 19.97 6.07 -4.42
C ARG A 243 19.45 7.49 -4.57
N ALA A 244 18.13 7.65 -4.56
CA ALA A 244 17.47 8.95 -4.40
C ALA A 244 16.43 8.86 -3.27
N VAL A 245 16.39 9.89 -2.42
CA VAL A 245 15.41 10.04 -1.34
C VAL A 245 14.72 11.39 -1.47
N CYS A 246 13.40 11.40 -1.39
CA CYS A 246 12.60 12.60 -1.55
C CYS A 246 11.28 12.53 -0.78
N ALA A 247 10.53 13.64 -0.72
CA ALA A 247 9.21 13.73 -0.12
C ALA A 247 8.16 14.14 -1.15
N ALA A 248 7.07 13.34 -1.24
CA ALA A 248 5.87 13.65 -2.02
C ALA A 248 4.70 12.79 -1.51
N ASP A 249 3.74 13.36 -0.81
CA ASP A 249 2.68 12.61 -0.12
C ASP A 249 3.21 11.44 0.74
N GLY A 250 4.43 11.60 1.32
CA GLY A 250 5.18 10.59 2.05
C GLY A 250 6.68 10.67 1.74
N GLY A 251 7.46 9.71 2.28
CA GLY A 251 8.89 9.55 2.01
C GLY A 251 9.12 8.49 0.92
N TRP A 252 10.00 8.78 -0.02
CA TRP A 252 10.35 7.89 -1.13
C TRP A 252 11.82 7.54 -1.12
N LEU A 253 12.13 6.28 -1.32
CA LEU A 253 13.47 5.78 -1.59
C LEU A 253 13.45 5.03 -2.93
N VAL A 254 14.15 5.57 -3.91
CA VAL A 254 14.30 4.97 -5.24
C VAL A 254 15.73 4.48 -5.41
N LEU A 255 15.87 3.23 -5.78
CA LEU A 255 17.16 2.63 -6.08
C LEU A 255 17.19 2.21 -7.54
N ASP A 256 18.24 2.57 -8.26
CA ASP A 256 18.49 2.19 -9.65
C ASP A 256 19.77 1.37 -9.77
N ARG A 257 19.70 0.27 -10.52
CA ARG A 257 20.85 -0.57 -10.84
C ARG A 257 21.45 -0.16 -12.17
N GLY A 258 22.78 0.05 -12.19
CA GLY A 258 23.59 -0.01 -13.40
C GLY A 258 23.41 1.11 -14.43
N ALA A 259 23.00 2.32 -14.06
CA ALA A 259 23.13 3.46 -14.95
C ALA A 259 24.51 4.09 -14.77
N PRO A 260 25.36 4.19 -15.81
CA PRO A 260 26.62 4.94 -15.73
C PRO A 260 26.41 6.43 -15.42
N ASP A 261 25.22 6.95 -15.77
CA ASP A 261 24.71 8.28 -15.41
C ASP A 261 23.72 8.21 -14.21
N ALA A 262 23.88 7.23 -13.34
CA ALA A 262 23.07 7.10 -12.15
C ALA A 262 23.07 8.40 -11.39
N LEU A 263 21.88 8.88 -11.08
CA LEU A 263 21.66 10.07 -10.25
C LEU A 263 22.60 9.98 -9.04
N PRO A 264 23.46 11.00 -8.80
CA PRO A 264 24.27 11.02 -7.59
C PRO A 264 23.33 10.88 -6.40
N ASP A 265 23.81 10.29 -5.30
CA ASP A 265 23.08 10.21 -4.04
C ASP A 265 22.45 11.57 -3.74
N ARG A 266 21.15 11.70 -3.97
CA ARG A 266 20.41 12.95 -3.78
C ARG A 266 19.37 12.74 -2.69
N VAL A 267 19.54 13.47 -1.62
CA VAL A 267 18.46 13.76 -0.66
C VAL A 267 17.89 15.11 -1.06
N GLY A 268 16.65 15.15 -1.54
CA GLY A 268 16.04 16.37 -2.08
C GLY A 268 14.53 16.42 -1.91
N THR A 269 13.98 17.62 -2.07
CA THR A 269 12.53 17.87 -1.98
C THR A 269 11.75 17.50 -3.25
N ARG A 270 12.42 17.05 -4.33
CA ARG A 270 11.78 16.60 -5.57
C ARG A 270 12.22 15.19 -5.90
N CYS A 271 11.24 14.33 -6.08
CA CYS A 271 11.46 12.96 -6.56
C CYS A 271 11.96 12.95 -8.01
N PRO A 272 12.80 11.97 -8.40
CA PRO A 272 13.13 11.78 -9.81
C PRO A 272 11.87 11.47 -10.62
N ASN A 273 11.83 11.99 -11.84
CA ASN A 273 10.81 11.61 -12.84
C ASN A 273 11.21 10.30 -13.52
#